data_76bae9b014ec7cdcdb3752a3be7d7ec3
#
_entry.id   76bae9b014ec7cdcdb3752a3be7d7ec3
#
_cell.length_a   1.000
_cell.length_b   1.000
_cell.length_c   1.000
_cell.angle_alpha   90.00
_cell.angle_beta   90.00
_cell.angle_gamma   90.00
#
_symmetry.space_group_name_H-M   'P 1'
#
loop_
_entity.id
_entity.type
_entity.pdbx_description
1 polymer ?
#
loop_
_entity_poly.entity_id
_entity_poly.type
_entity_poly.pdbx_seq_one_letter_code
_entity_poly.pdbx_strand_id
1 'polypeptide(L)'
;MPPYAKHLEISQQRTGNDYQQMHDWLDNHPDHKAARHDLAALAENRAYVKETWGEEAVTEFLLHVTEDLLMKDTAILKNAGVPDDAVQHSLEVAGKCLEIASRVKIPVDKHLLARGALFHDLGKAKSHGLDHGEIGAQMAVDLGLDEAIRQIILKHVRAGLTESEAKEYGLPVRDYTLRTPEEKIVTYADWLVDIYTDGIVPGANEAMAEEQYVEIVNSYDKYSKTPATKQRFLVLHTEIQGWMA
;
A
#
# COMPACT_ATOMS: atom_id res chain seq x y z
N MET A 1 7.38 -18.37 5.04
CA MET A 1 6.59 -18.56 3.81
C MET A 1 5.42 -19.45 4.12
N PRO A 2 4.21 -19.07 3.78
CA PRO A 2 3.09 -19.99 3.80
C PRO A 2 3.42 -21.23 2.94
N PRO A 3 2.87 -22.40 3.26
CA PRO A 3 3.02 -23.56 2.38
C PRO A 3 2.42 -23.25 0.98
N TYR A 4 3.02 -23.75 -0.08
CA TYR A 4 2.55 -23.55 -1.46
C TYR A 4 1.04 -23.75 -1.64
N ALA A 5 0.47 -24.82 -1.06
CA ALA A 5 -0.96 -25.08 -1.11
C ALA A 5 -1.81 -23.94 -0.48
N LYS A 6 -1.24 -23.19 0.46
CA LYS A 6 -1.93 -22.06 1.09
C LYS A 6 -2.04 -20.86 0.16
N HIS A 7 -1.04 -20.60 -0.66
CA HIS A 7 -1.12 -19.55 -1.69
C HIS A 7 -2.23 -19.84 -2.71
N LEU A 8 -2.34 -21.08 -3.18
CA LEU A 8 -3.42 -21.49 -4.10
C LEU A 8 -4.80 -21.30 -3.48
N GLU A 9 -4.96 -21.73 -2.20
CA GLU A 9 -6.22 -21.57 -1.47
C GLU A 9 -6.60 -20.09 -1.30
N ILE A 10 -5.65 -19.22 -0.93
CA ILE A 10 -5.88 -17.78 -0.75
C ILE A 10 -6.26 -17.14 -2.07
N SER A 11 -5.53 -17.41 -3.16
CA SER A 11 -5.85 -16.88 -4.49
C SER A 11 -7.25 -17.32 -4.95
N GLN A 12 -7.59 -18.61 -4.76
CA GLN A 12 -8.91 -19.14 -5.09
C GLN A 12 -10.04 -18.46 -4.29
N GLN A 13 -9.83 -18.20 -3.00
CA GLN A 13 -10.82 -17.51 -2.16
C GLN A 13 -11.01 -16.05 -2.54
N ARG A 14 -9.92 -15.36 -2.93
CA ARG A 14 -9.89 -13.92 -3.24
C ARG A 14 -10.44 -13.61 -4.61
N THR A 15 -10.09 -14.41 -5.62
CA THR A 15 -10.33 -14.11 -7.04
C THR A 15 -11.24 -15.11 -7.76
N GLY A 16 -11.46 -16.29 -7.19
CA GLY A 16 -12.10 -17.40 -7.88
C GLY A 16 -11.17 -18.21 -8.80
N ASN A 17 -9.87 -17.86 -8.84
CA ASN A 17 -8.83 -18.55 -9.61
C ASN A 17 -7.64 -18.86 -8.68
N ASP A 18 -7.09 -20.07 -8.78
CA ASP A 18 -5.95 -20.48 -7.93
C ASP A 18 -4.58 -20.02 -8.46
N TYR A 19 -4.52 -19.55 -9.70
CA TYR A 19 -3.29 -19.13 -10.38
C TYR A 19 -2.14 -20.15 -10.26
N GLN A 20 -2.46 -21.45 -10.26
CA GLN A 20 -1.51 -22.52 -10.00
C GLN A 20 -0.24 -22.40 -10.85
N GLN A 21 -0.37 -22.15 -12.15
CA GLN A 21 0.80 -22.05 -13.04
C GLN A 21 1.73 -20.89 -12.68
N MET A 22 1.17 -19.76 -12.23
CA MET A 22 1.96 -18.62 -11.77
C MET A 22 2.66 -18.94 -10.43
N HIS A 23 1.96 -19.57 -9.49
CA HIS A 23 2.55 -19.99 -8.22
C HIS A 23 3.61 -21.08 -8.41
N ASP A 24 3.41 -22.01 -9.34
CA ASP A 24 4.43 -23.00 -9.73
C ASP A 24 5.68 -22.30 -10.29
N TRP A 25 5.49 -21.32 -11.16
CA TRP A 25 6.59 -20.52 -11.68
C TRP A 25 7.32 -19.77 -10.57
N LEU A 26 6.62 -19.17 -9.61
CA LEU A 26 7.22 -18.44 -8.49
C LEU A 26 8.03 -19.37 -7.56
N ASP A 27 7.45 -20.46 -7.09
CA ASP A 27 7.91 -21.23 -5.93
C ASP A 27 8.60 -22.54 -6.27
N ASN A 28 8.19 -23.23 -7.34
CA ASN A 28 8.59 -24.63 -7.55
C ASN A 28 9.87 -24.79 -8.38
N HIS A 29 10.59 -23.72 -8.68
CA HIS A 29 11.86 -23.81 -9.39
C HIS A 29 13.01 -23.33 -8.50
N PRO A 30 13.77 -24.23 -7.84
CA PRO A 30 14.75 -23.87 -6.82
C PRO A 30 15.83 -22.90 -7.33
N ASP A 31 16.25 -23.02 -8.59
CA ASP A 31 17.30 -22.17 -9.15
C ASP A 31 16.81 -20.76 -9.52
N HIS A 32 15.50 -20.51 -9.59
CA HIS A 32 14.93 -19.25 -10.02
C HIS A 32 14.05 -18.58 -8.96
N LYS A 33 13.66 -19.29 -7.90
CA LYS A 33 12.79 -18.77 -6.85
C LYS A 33 13.30 -17.45 -6.27
N ALA A 34 14.58 -17.38 -5.90
CA ALA A 34 15.16 -16.16 -5.32
C ALA A 34 15.05 -14.96 -6.27
N ALA A 35 15.36 -15.13 -7.56
CA ALA A 35 15.27 -14.07 -8.55
C ALA A 35 13.82 -13.60 -8.81
N ARG A 36 12.84 -14.52 -8.70
CA ARG A 36 11.41 -14.21 -8.90
C ARG A 36 10.78 -13.47 -7.72
N HIS A 37 11.39 -13.55 -6.53
CA HIS A 37 11.01 -12.81 -5.32
C HIS A 37 11.91 -11.59 -5.07
N ASP A 38 12.92 -11.34 -5.91
CA ASP A 38 13.81 -10.20 -5.78
C ASP A 38 13.13 -8.90 -6.23
N LEU A 39 13.02 -7.94 -5.32
CA LEU A 39 12.47 -6.62 -5.62
C LEU A 39 13.28 -5.84 -6.67
N ALA A 40 14.57 -6.19 -6.88
CA ALA A 40 15.35 -5.59 -7.96
C ALA A 40 14.83 -6.01 -9.34
N ALA A 41 14.36 -7.27 -9.48
CA ALA A 41 13.78 -7.81 -10.71
C ALA A 41 12.26 -7.61 -10.81
N LEU A 42 11.64 -6.87 -9.89
CA LEU A 42 10.17 -6.75 -9.78
C LEU A 42 9.51 -6.28 -11.09
N ALA A 43 10.07 -5.26 -11.77
CA ALA A 43 9.51 -4.73 -13.01
C ALA A 43 9.57 -5.74 -14.16
N GLU A 44 10.67 -6.50 -14.28
CA GLU A 44 10.84 -7.54 -15.27
C GLU A 44 9.89 -8.72 -15.00
N ASN A 45 9.84 -9.19 -13.75
CA ASN A 45 8.95 -10.28 -13.35
C ASN A 45 7.48 -9.91 -13.55
N ARG A 46 7.08 -8.67 -13.21
CA ARG A 46 5.73 -8.14 -13.46
C ARG A 46 5.39 -8.17 -14.96
N ALA A 47 6.29 -7.70 -15.81
CA ALA A 47 6.08 -7.70 -17.26
C ALA A 47 5.91 -9.15 -17.80
N TYR A 48 6.72 -10.09 -17.35
CA TYR A 48 6.62 -11.51 -17.70
C TYR A 48 5.28 -12.10 -17.26
N VAL A 49 4.83 -11.85 -16.02
CA VAL A 49 3.54 -12.32 -15.49
C VAL A 49 2.38 -11.76 -16.32
N LYS A 50 2.42 -10.46 -16.62
CA LYS A 50 1.42 -9.80 -17.46
C LYS A 50 1.31 -10.41 -18.86
N GLU A 51 2.44 -10.64 -19.51
CA GLU A 51 2.50 -11.23 -20.86
C GLU A 51 2.03 -12.69 -20.87
N THR A 52 2.34 -13.45 -19.81
CA THR A 52 2.09 -14.90 -19.76
C THR A 52 0.67 -15.25 -19.29
N TRP A 53 0.16 -14.54 -18.25
CA TRP A 53 -1.10 -14.89 -17.58
C TRP A 53 -2.12 -13.73 -17.53
N GLY A 54 -1.79 -12.56 -18.05
CA GLY A 54 -2.67 -11.40 -18.13
C GLY A 54 -2.56 -10.44 -16.94
N GLU A 55 -3.27 -9.30 -17.03
CA GLU A 55 -3.22 -8.23 -16.04
C GLU A 55 -3.72 -8.66 -14.66
N GLU A 56 -4.77 -9.50 -14.62
CA GLU A 56 -5.33 -9.98 -13.35
C GLU A 56 -4.33 -10.82 -12.53
N ALA A 57 -3.46 -11.57 -13.20
CA ALA A 57 -2.41 -12.34 -12.54
C ALA A 57 -1.32 -11.45 -11.92
N VAL A 58 -1.16 -10.21 -12.40
CA VAL A 58 -0.18 -9.27 -11.86
C VAL A 58 -0.50 -8.91 -10.41
N THR A 59 -1.76 -8.66 -10.10
CA THR A 59 -2.19 -8.36 -8.71
C THR A 59 -1.87 -9.53 -7.78
N GLU A 60 -2.17 -10.76 -8.18
CA GLU A 60 -1.86 -11.96 -7.39
C GLU A 60 -0.34 -12.19 -7.23
N PHE A 61 0.44 -11.97 -8.29
CA PHE A 61 1.90 -12.00 -8.21
C PHE A 61 2.45 -11.01 -7.18
N LEU A 62 2.00 -9.76 -7.23
CA LEU A 62 2.45 -8.71 -6.32
C LEU A 62 2.05 -9.00 -4.88
N LEU A 63 0.82 -9.49 -4.65
CA LEU A 63 0.36 -9.89 -3.32
C LEU A 63 1.16 -11.07 -2.77
N HIS A 64 1.45 -12.11 -3.59
CA HIS A 64 2.28 -13.23 -3.18
C HIS A 64 3.69 -12.78 -2.74
N VAL A 65 4.36 -11.98 -3.58
CA VAL A 65 5.69 -11.44 -3.24
C VAL A 65 5.64 -10.58 -1.97
N THR A 66 4.58 -9.79 -1.81
CA THR A 66 4.36 -8.93 -0.63
C THR A 66 4.14 -9.75 0.63
N GLU A 67 3.27 -10.77 0.59
CA GLU A 67 2.99 -11.64 1.73
C GLU A 67 4.24 -12.40 2.20
N ASP A 68 5.02 -12.92 1.27
CA ASP A 68 6.28 -13.60 1.57
C ASP A 68 7.32 -12.66 2.18
N LEU A 69 7.47 -11.46 1.60
CA LEU A 69 8.38 -10.43 2.07
C LEU A 69 8.03 -9.97 3.49
N LEU A 70 6.74 -9.75 3.76
CA LEU A 70 6.25 -9.08 4.97
C LEU A 70 5.74 -10.05 6.05
N MET A 71 5.86 -11.36 5.89
CA MET A 71 5.30 -12.35 6.81
C MET A 71 5.67 -12.11 8.28
N LYS A 72 6.93 -11.76 8.57
CA LYS A 72 7.39 -11.47 9.94
C LYS A 72 6.83 -10.15 10.46
N ASP A 73 6.82 -9.12 9.65
CA ASP A 73 6.28 -7.81 9.99
C ASP A 73 4.76 -7.86 10.17
N THR A 74 4.05 -8.67 9.40
CA THR A 74 2.60 -8.94 9.58
C THR A 74 2.31 -9.57 10.96
N ALA A 75 3.17 -10.48 11.43
CA ALA A 75 3.02 -11.03 12.77
C ALA A 75 3.22 -9.96 13.86
N ILE A 76 4.15 -9.02 13.67
CA ILE A 76 4.33 -7.87 14.59
C ILE A 76 3.06 -7.02 14.62
N LEU A 77 2.49 -6.71 13.46
CA LEU A 77 1.28 -5.89 13.33
C LEU A 77 0.08 -6.53 14.06
N LYS A 78 -0.15 -7.84 13.87
CA LYS A 78 -1.19 -8.61 14.57
C LYS A 78 -0.97 -8.64 16.08
N ASN A 79 0.26 -8.88 16.54
CA ASN A 79 0.61 -8.91 17.96
C ASN A 79 0.46 -7.51 18.61
N ALA A 80 0.57 -6.43 17.85
CA ALA A 80 0.29 -5.07 18.32
C ALA A 80 -1.20 -4.78 18.48
N GLY A 81 -2.09 -5.71 18.05
CA GLY A 81 -3.54 -5.59 18.19
C GLY A 81 -4.24 -4.88 17.04
N VAL A 82 -3.59 -4.75 15.88
CA VAL A 82 -4.26 -4.23 14.68
C VAL A 82 -5.33 -5.23 14.22
N PRO A 83 -6.57 -4.79 13.94
CA PRO A 83 -7.65 -5.66 13.46
C PRO A 83 -7.29 -6.38 12.14
N ASP A 84 -7.82 -7.59 11.94
CA ASP A 84 -7.48 -8.42 10.77
C ASP A 84 -7.85 -7.76 9.43
N ASP A 85 -8.95 -7.00 9.36
CA ASP A 85 -9.36 -6.23 8.19
C ASP A 85 -8.36 -5.10 7.88
N ALA A 86 -7.85 -4.41 8.89
CA ALA A 86 -6.82 -3.39 8.72
C ALA A 86 -5.46 -4.01 8.32
N VAL A 87 -5.14 -5.20 8.83
CA VAL A 87 -3.95 -5.96 8.39
C VAL A 87 -4.07 -6.34 6.92
N GLN A 88 -5.24 -6.83 6.50
CA GLN A 88 -5.49 -7.20 5.10
C GLN A 88 -5.39 -5.98 4.19
N HIS A 89 -6.04 -4.88 4.54
CA HIS A 89 -5.92 -3.60 3.83
C HIS A 89 -4.45 -3.16 3.70
N SER A 90 -3.68 -3.22 4.78
CA SER A 90 -2.26 -2.83 4.76
C SER A 90 -1.40 -3.71 3.84
N LEU A 91 -1.71 -5.00 3.71
CA LEU A 91 -1.07 -5.89 2.74
C LEU A 91 -1.43 -5.52 1.29
N GLU A 92 -2.68 -5.18 1.03
CA GLU A 92 -3.14 -4.70 -0.29
C GLU A 92 -2.47 -3.38 -0.66
N VAL A 93 -2.36 -2.43 0.29
CA VAL A 93 -1.63 -1.18 0.10
C VAL A 93 -0.15 -1.44 -0.19
N ALA A 94 0.49 -2.41 0.50
CA ALA A 94 1.88 -2.77 0.23
C ALA A 94 2.06 -3.38 -1.17
N GLY A 95 1.14 -4.24 -1.62
CA GLY A 95 1.11 -4.76 -2.98
C GLY A 95 0.97 -3.65 -4.02
N LYS A 96 0.05 -2.69 -3.80
CA LYS A 96 -0.13 -1.52 -4.66
C LYS A 96 1.11 -0.61 -4.68
N CYS A 97 1.79 -0.43 -3.56
CA CYS A 97 3.06 0.31 -3.50
C CYS A 97 4.14 -0.34 -4.37
N LEU A 98 4.26 -1.67 -4.33
CA LEU A 98 5.22 -2.40 -5.18
C LEU A 98 4.82 -2.34 -6.66
N GLU A 99 3.52 -2.37 -6.97
CA GLU A 99 3.01 -2.16 -8.34
C GLU A 99 3.45 -0.78 -8.87
N ILE A 100 3.18 0.29 -8.13
CA ILE A 100 3.60 1.65 -8.46
C ILE A 100 5.12 1.74 -8.61
N ALA A 101 5.87 1.16 -7.65
CA ALA A 101 7.33 1.14 -7.66
C ALA A 101 7.93 0.41 -8.87
N SER A 102 7.19 -0.52 -9.49
CA SER A 102 7.59 -1.20 -10.72
C SER A 102 7.43 -0.35 -11.99
N ARG A 103 6.68 0.75 -11.90
CA ARG A 103 6.32 1.64 -13.03
C ARG A 103 7.04 2.99 -12.98
N VAL A 104 7.34 3.51 -11.79
CA VAL A 104 7.99 4.82 -11.67
C VAL A 104 9.44 4.78 -12.14
N LYS A 105 9.89 5.85 -12.80
CA LYS A 105 11.25 5.99 -13.34
C LYS A 105 12.24 6.66 -12.38
N ILE A 106 11.75 7.09 -11.22
CA ILE A 106 12.59 7.64 -10.16
C ILE A 106 13.08 6.53 -9.22
N PRO A 107 14.23 6.68 -8.56
CA PRO A 107 14.69 5.73 -7.57
C PRO A 107 13.78 5.76 -6.34
N VAL A 108 13.37 4.57 -5.88
CA VAL A 108 12.57 4.37 -4.66
C VAL A 108 13.08 3.17 -3.88
N ASP A 109 13.04 3.23 -2.56
CA ASP A 109 13.33 2.09 -1.69
C ASP A 109 12.08 1.19 -1.58
N LYS A 110 12.07 0.09 -2.35
CA LYS A 110 10.95 -0.84 -2.39
C LYS A 110 10.72 -1.59 -1.07
N HIS A 111 11.78 -1.83 -0.28
CA HIS A 111 11.66 -2.43 1.05
C HIS A 111 11.01 -1.45 2.02
N LEU A 112 11.42 -0.18 2.00
CA LEU A 112 10.80 0.87 2.79
C LEU A 112 9.33 1.07 2.39
N LEU A 113 9.03 1.07 1.09
CA LEU A 113 7.65 1.16 0.58
C LEU A 113 6.77 0.03 1.12
N ALA A 114 7.20 -1.23 0.96
CA ALA A 114 6.42 -2.38 1.41
C ALA A 114 6.20 -2.37 2.92
N ARG A 115 7.26 -2.13 3.71
CA ARG A 115 7.17 -2.09 5.18
C ARG A 115 6.42 -0.84 5.67
N GLY A 116 6.65 0.32 5.06
CA GLY A 116 5.94 1.56 5.37
C GLY A 116 4.44 1.43 5.13
N ALA A 117 4.06 0.81 4.01
CA ALA A 117 2.68 0.52 3.68
C ALA A 117 2.06 -0.48 4.67
N LEU A 118 2.76 -1.56 5.03
CA LEU A 118 2.24 -2.50 6.02
C LEU A 118 1.96 -1.83 7.37
N PHE A 119 2.83 -0.94 7.82
CA PHE A 119 2.73 -0.31 9.14
C PHE A 119 1.99 1.02 9.15
N HIS A 120 1.56 1.59 8.00
CA HIS A 120 0.98 2.93 7.96
C HIS A 120 -0.19 3.11 8.94
N ASP A 121 -1.00 2.09 9.08
CA ASP A 121 -2.19 2.04 9.92
C ASP A 121 -1.97 1.38 11.30
N LEU A 122 -0.74 1.24 11.77
CA LEU A 122 -0.39 0.63 13.06
C LEU A 122 -1.20 1.22 14.23
N GLY A 123 -1.49 2.52 14.19
CA GLY A 123 -2.27 3.20 15.22
C GLY A 123 -3.74 2.81 15.28
N LYS A 124 -4.28 2.16 14.26
CA LYS A 124 -5.65 1.61 14.26
C LYS A 124 -5.85 0.50 15.32
N ALA A 125 -4.78 -0.05 15.86
CA ALA A 125 -4.84 -0.88 17.06
C ALA A 125 -5.44 -0.16 18.29
N LYS A 126 -5.43 1.19 18.31
CA LYS A 126 -5.86 2.00 19.46
C LYS A 126 -6.86 3.10 19.11
N SER A 127 -6.84 3.64 17.89
CA SER A 127 -7.71 4.73 17.47
C SER A 127 -8.03 4.64 15.97
N HIS A 128 -9.27 4.94 15.61
CA HIS A 128 -9.71 5.15 14.22
C HIS A 128 -9.88 6.64 13.89
N GLY A 129 -9.50 7.54 14.80
CA GLY A 129 -9.51 8.99 14.61
C GLY A 129 -8.33 9.49 13.79
N LEU A 130 -8.27 10.82 13.57
CA LEU A 130 -7.14 11.46 12.87
C LEU A 130 -5.80 11.31 13.61
N ASP A 131 -5.85 10.98 14.88
CA ASP A 131 -4.72 10.78 15.78
C ASP A 131 -4.04 9.41 15.61
N HIS A 132 -4.62 8.47 14.80
CA HIS A 132 -3.99 7.15 14.60
C HIS A 132 -2.58 7.25 14.01
N GLY A 133 -2.29 8.27 13.18
CA GLY A 133 -0.93 8.51 12.68
C GLY A 133 0.08 8.83 13.82
N GLU A 134 -0.30 9.65 14.78
CA GLU A 134 0.52 9.98 15.96
C GLU A 134 0.70 8.76 16.88
N ILE A 135 -0.40 8.08 17.16
CA ILE A 135 -0.41 6.88 18.01
C ILE A 135 0.45 5.79 17.38
N GLY A 136 0.28 5.55 16.08
CA GLY A 136 1.05 4.57 15.33
C GLY A 136 2.54 4.92 15.28
N ALA A 137 2.87 6.20 15.10
CA ALA A 137 4.26 6.66 15.12
C ALA A 137 4.93 6.44 16.50
N GLN A 138 4.19 6.61 17.60
CA GLN A 138 4.69 6.28 18.94
C GLN A 138 4.85 4.75 19.11
N MET A 139 3.87 3.96 18.67
CA MET A 139 3.98 2.50 18.69
C MET A 139 5.16 2.00 17.87
N ALA A 140 5.47 2.64 16.72
CA ALA A 140 6.63 2.33 15.90
C ALA A 140 7.96 2.51 16.66
N VAL A 141 8.07 3.56 17.50
CA VAL A 141 9.22 3.76 18.39
C VAL A 141 9.32 2.60 19.38
N ASP A 142 8.21 2.24 20.03
CA ASP A 142 8.17 1.19 21.05
C ASP A 142 8.53 -0.19 20.46
N LEU A 143 8.22 -0.41 19.18
CA LEU A 143 8.53 -1.63 18.41
C LEU A 143 9.94 -1.61 17.79
N GLY A 144 10.68 -0.50 17.89
CA GLY A 144 12.01 -0.35 17.31
C GLY A 144 12.02 -0.29 15.77
N LEU A 145 10.92 0.20 15.16
CA LEU A 145 10.86 0.39 13.70
C LEU A 145 11.71 1.61 13.28
N ASP A 146 12.23 1.55 12.05
CA ASP A 146 13.06 2.60 11.48
C ASP A 146 12.34 3.96 11.43
N GLU A 147 13.10 5.04 11.58
CA GLU A 147 12.58 6.42 11.54
C GLU A 147 11.83 6.71 10.23
N ALA A 148 12.29 6.19 9.09
CA ALA A 148 11.62 6.38 7.81
C ALA A 148 10.22 5.75 7.81
N ILE A 149 10.04 4.55 8.38
CA ILE A 149 8.72 3.91 8.56
C ILE A 149 7.85 4.76 9.49
N ARG A 150 8.40 5.24 10.60
CA ARG A 150 7.70 6.12 11.54
C ARG A 150 7.19 7.39 10.86
N GLN A 151 7.98 8.01 9.96
CA GLN A 151 7.57 9.19 9.21
C GLN A 151 6.42 8.90 8.23
N ILE A 152 6.41 7.74 7.58
CA ILE A 152 5.29 7.30 6.73
C ILE A 152 4.02 7.19 7.58
N ILE A 153 4.07 6.46 8.71
CA ILE A 153 2.94 6.31 9.64
C ILE A 153 2.41 7.67 10.10
N LEU A 154 3.30 8.57 10.49
CA LEU A 154 2.96 9.88 11.03
C LEU A 154 2.23 10.78 10.04
N LYS A 155 2.59 10.70 8.75
CA LYS A 155 2.23 11.71 7.75
C LYS A 155 1.16 11.26 6.76
N HIS A 156 0.83 9.96 6.65
CA HIS A 156 -0.09 9.48 5.60
C HIS A 156 -1.50 10.08 5.73
N VAL A 157 -1.92 10.43 6.96
CA VAL A 157 -3.28 10.92 7.24
C VAL A 157 -3.60 12.16 6.40
N ARG A 158 -4.68 12.10 5.60
CA ARG A 158 -5.18 13.19 4.74
C ARG A 158 -4.14 13.78 3.77
N ALA A 159 -3.24 12.94 3.26
CA ALA A 159 -2.12 13.32 2.39
C ALA A 159 -1.19 14.36 3.04
N GLY A 160 -0.97 14.22 4.34
CA GLY A 160 -0.20 15.15 5.15
C GLY A 160 -0.98 16.38 5.56
N LEU A 161 -0.68 16.90 6.73
CA LEU A 161 -1.31 18.09 7.29
C LEU A 161 -0.26 19.19 7.49
N THR A 162 -0.66 20.44 7.30
CA THR A 162 0.14 21.58 7.72
C THR A 162 0.05 21.78 9.23
N GLU A 163 0.97 22.55 9.83
CA GLU A 163 0.90 22.90 11.26
C GLU A 163 -0.42 23.59 11.64
N SER A 164 -0.98 24.41 10.74
CA SER A 164 -2.26 25.08 10.95
C SER A 164 -3.41 24.08 11.02
N GLU A 165 -3.45 23.10 10.10
CA GLU A 165 -4.48 22.06 10.09
C GLU A 165 -4.32 21.12 11.29
N ALA A 166 -3.08 20.76 11.66
CA ALA A 166 -2.82 19.97 12.87
C ALA A 166 -3.38 20.64 14.12
N LYS A 167 -3.16 21.94 14.27
CA LYS A 167 -3.73 22.74 15.37
C LYS A 167 -5.25 22.75 15.34
N GLU A 168 -5.85 22.93 14.17
CA GLU A 168 -7.31 22.92 13.99
C GLU A 168 -7.94 21.59 14.40
N TYR A 169 -7.26 20.47 14.08
CA TYR A 169 -7.73 19.13 14.41
C TYR A 169 -7.32 18.63 15.81
N GLY A 170 -6.66 19.48 16.61
CA GLY A 170 -6.24 19.12 17.98
C GLY A 170 -5.09 18.12 18.03
N LEU A 171 -4.34 18.00 16.94
CA LEU A 171 -3.11 17.19 16.88
C LEU A 171 -1.90 17.98 17.39
N PRO A 172 -0.80 17.33 17.76
CA PRO A 172 0.46 18.01 18.05
C PRO A 172 0.86 18.96 16.93
N VAL A 173 1.22 20.21 17.28
CA VAL A 173 1.52 21.26 16.30
C VAL A 173 2.90 20.99 15.68
N ARG A 174 2.89 20.41 14.49
CA ARG A 174 4.05 20.15 13.66
C ARG A 174 3.67 20.02 12.18
N ASP A 175 4.66 20.03 11.29
CA ASP A 175 4.48 19.82 9.86
C ASP A 175 4.42 18.31 9.54
N TYR A 176 3.28 17.85 9.03
CA TYR A 176 3.06 16.46 8.58
C TYR A 176 3.11 16.34 7.05
N THR A 177 3.52 17.36 6.32
CA THR A 177 3.55 17.31 4.86
C THR A 177 4.48 16.22 4.33
N LEU A 178 4.05 15.55 3.25
CA LEU A 178 4.81 14.48 2.62
C LEU A 178 6.08 15.03 1.95
N ARG A 179 7.23 14.40 2.19
CA ARG A 179 8.54 14.87 1.71
C ARG A 179 9.20 13.91 0.73
N THR A 180 9.21 12.61 1.06
CA THR A 180 9.92 11.61 0.26
C THR A 180 8.99 10.94 -0.76
N PRO A 181 9.55 10.35 -1.83
CA PRO A 181 8.78 9.56 -2.77
C PRO A 181 8.00 8.42 -2.07
N GLU A 182 8.61 7.78 -1.08
CA GLU A 182 8.00 6.66 -0.36
C GLU A 182 6.79 7.12 0.46
N GLU A 183 6.88 8.24 1.20
CA GLU A 183 5.74 8.83 1.91
C GLU A 183 4.57 9.11 0.96
N LYS A 184 4.88 9.65 -0.22
CA LYS A 184 3.90 9.99 -1.26
C LYS A 184 3.26 8.77 -1.89
N ILE A 185 4.06 7.76 -2.25
CA ILE A 185 3.56 6.53 -2.88
C ILE A 185 2.68 5.76 -1.90
N VAL A 186 3.09 5.60 -0.63
CA VAL A 186 2.27 4.91 0.38
C VAL A 186 0.92 5.60 0.54
N THR A 187 0.92 6.92 0.72
CA THR A 187 -0.32 7.69 0.88
C THR A 187 -1.23 7.61 -0.35
N TYR A 188 -0.66 7.61 -1.55
CA TYR A 188 -1.42 7.49 -2.79
C TYR A 188 -1.98 6.08 -2.98
N ALA A 189 -1.19 5.05 -2.69
CA ALA A 189 -1.61 3.65 -2.77
C ALA A 189 -2.74 3.34 -1.78
N ASP A 190 -2.66 3.85 -0.54
CA ASP A 190 -3.69 3.74 0.47
C ASP A 190 -5.06 4.25 -0.05
N TRP A 191 -5.10 5.44 -0.64
CA TRP A 191 -6.33 5.96 -1.24
C TRP A 191 -6.83 5.20 -2.46
N LEU A 192 -5.93 4.70 -3.31
CA LEU A 192 -6.34 3.84 -4.43
C LEU A 192 -7.00 2.56 -3.92
N VAL A 193 -6.40 1.91 -2.92
CA VAL A 193 -6.96 0.69 -2.31
C VAL A 193 -8.32 0.99 -1.67
N ASP A 194 -8.45 2.07 -0.91
CA ASP A 194 -9.72 2.50 -0.35
C ASP A 194 -10.82 2.64 -1.41
N ILE A 195 -10.52 3.24 -2.58
CA ILE A 195 -11.50 3.46 -3.65
C ILE A 195 -12.14 2.16 -4.15
N TYR A 196 -11.36 1.09 -4.32
CA TYR A 196 -11.90 -0.14 -4.87
C TYR A 196 -12.31 -1.19 -3.82
N THR A 197 -11.95 -1.00 -2.54
CA THR A 197 -12.28 -1.95 -1.47
C THR A 197 -13.44 -1.54 -0.58
N ASP A 198 -13.70 -0.24 -0.41
CA ASP A 198 -14.71 0.25 0.54
C ASP A 198 -16.17 0.20 0.05
N GLY A 199 -16.38 -0.12 -1.23
CA GLY A 199 -17.71 -0.28 -1.84
C GLY A 199 -18.50 1.01 -2.04
N ILE A 200 -17.89 2.19 -1.89
CA ILE A 200 -18.56 3.50 -2.05
C ILE A 200 -18.70 3.87 -3.53
N VAL A 201 -17.67 3.57 -4.33
CA VAL A 201 -17.71 3.81 -5.78
C VAL A 201 -18.26 2.55 -6.47
N PRO A 202 -19.46 2.61 -7.09
CA PRO A 202 -20.08 1.43 -7.68
C PRO A 202 -19.22 0.80 -8.77
N GLY A 203 -18.91 -0.48 -8.64
CA GLY A 203 -18.14 -1.24 -9.63
C GLY A 203 -16.67 -0.86 -9.72
N ALA A 204 -16.16 -0.11 -8.73
CA ALA A 204 -14.74 0.23 -8.69
C ALA A 204 -13.87 -1.03 -8.68
N ASN A 205 -12.79 -0.97 -9.44
CA ASN A 205 -11.72 -1.94 -9.45
C ASN A 205 -10.38 -1.19 -9.52
N GLU A 206 -9.29 -1.92 -9.43
CA GLU A 206 -7.95 -1.36 -9.37
C GLU A 206 -7.62 -0.43 -10.55
N ALA A 207 -7.93 -0.82 -11.79
CA ALA A 207 -7.68 -0.02 -12.98
C ALA A 207 -8.54 1.26 -12.99
N MET A 208 -9.84 1.12 -12.70
CA MET A 208 -10.77 2.24 -12.63
C MET A 208 -10.37 3.25 -11.56
N ALA A 209 -9.92 2.81 -10.39
CA ALA A 209 -9.50 3.68 -9.30
C ALA A 209 -8.36 4.64 -9.72
N GLU A 210 -7.41 4.15 -10.50
CA GLU A 210 -6.31 4.98 -11.03
C GLU A 210 -6.75 5.84 -12.20
N GLU A 211 -7.43 5.28 -13.20
CA GLU A 211 -7.86 5.97 -14.42
C GLU A 211 -8.87 7.10 -14.15
N GLN A 212 -9.81 6.87 -13.22
CA GLN A 212 -10.86 7.83 -12.88
C GLN A 212 -10.60 8.56 -11.57
N TYR A 213 -9.36 8.52 -11.06
CA TYR A 213 -8.99 9.08 -9.75
C TYR A 213 -9.47 10.52 -9.56
N VAL A 214 -9.22 11.39 -10.54
CA VAL A 214 -9.60 12.82 -10.49
C VAL A 214 -11.11 13.00 -10.39
N GLU A 215 -11.87 12.22 -11.15
CA GLU A 215 -13.32 12.24 -11.13
C GLU A 215 -13.86 11.75 -9.78
N ILE A 216 -13.35 10.64 -9.28
CA ILE A 216 -13.74 10.05 -8.00
C ILE A 216 -13.46 11.02 -6.84
N VAL A 217 -12.26 11.57 -6.76
CA VAL A 217 -11.90 12.56 -5.70
C VAL A 217 -12.77 13.83 -5.80
N ASN A 218 -13.23 14.20 -7.00
CA ASN A 218 -14.13 15.33 -7.18
C ASN A 218 -15.58 15.04 -6.81
N SER A 219 -16.04 13.80 -6.97
CA SER A 219 -17.45 13.42 -6.89
C SER A 219 -17.85 12.83 -5.53
N TYR A 220 -16.92 12.29 -4.76
CA TYR A 220 -17.18 11.59 -3.51
C TYR A 220 -16.53 12.28 -2.32
N ASP A 221 -17.34 12.82 -1.39
CA ASP A 221 -16.86 13.56 -0.20
C ASP A 221 -15.93 12.72 0.69
N LYS A 222 -16.11 11.40 0.73
CA LYS A 222 -15.19 10.52 1.48
C LYS A 222 -13.74 10.75 1.06
N TYR A 223 -13.48 10.87 -0.24
CA TYR A 223 -12.13 10.99 -0.80
C TYR A 223 -11.63 12.43 -0.90
N SER A 224 -12.50 13.42 -0.79
CA SER A 224 -12.10 14.83 -0.79
C SER A 224 -11.87 15.42 0.59
N LYS A 225 -12.63 14.99 1.61
CA LYS A 225 -12.60 15.47 3.01
C LYS A 225 -12.74 16.99 3.14
N THR A 226 -11.72 17.76 2.82
CA THR A 226 -11.67 19.22 2.80
C THR A 226 -11.09 19.71 1.47
N PRO A 227 -11.34 20.98 1.07
CA PRO A 227 -10.72 21.53 -0.14
C PRO A 227 -9.19 21.41 -0.17
N ALA A 228 -8.53 21.62 0.98
CA ALA A 228 -7.09 21.51 1.10
C ALA A 228 -6.60 20.05 0.93
N THR A 229 -7.25 19.10 1.60
CA THR A 229 -6.98 17.65 1.45
C THR A 229 -7.19 17.21 0.00
N LYS A 230 -8.33 17.59 -0.61
CA LYS A 230 -8.64 17.31 -2.01
C LYS A 230 -7.54 17.80 -2.93
N GLN A 231 -7.09 19.05 -2.78
CA GLN A 231 -6.04 19.61 -3.60
C GLN A 231 -4.73 18.83 -3.46
N ARG A 232 -4.36 18.41 -2.24
CA ARG A 232 -3.16 17.59 -2.02
C ARG A 232 -3.25 16.24 -2.75
N PHE A 233 -4.39 15.57 -2.69
CA PHE A 233 -4.56 14.29 -3.43
C PHE A 233 -4.48 14.47 -4.93
N LEU A 234 -5.05 15.53 -5.50
CA LEU A 234 -4.95 15.81 -6.94
C LEU A 234 -3.52 16.13 -7.37
N VAL A 235 -2.79 16.91 -6.57
CA VAL A 235 -1.36 17.19 -6.80
C VAL A 235 -0.54 15.91 -6.71
N LEU A 236 -0.78 15.09 -5.68
CA LEU A 236 -0.09 13.83 -5.46
C LEU A 236 -0.29 12.85 -6.63
N HIS A 237 -1.52 12.69 -7.11
CA HIS A 237 -1.83 11.91 -8.30
C HIS A 237 -1.04 12.40 -9.53
N THR A 238 -1.09 13.70 -9.81
CA THR A 238 -0.38 14.28 -10.96
C THR A 238 1.14 14.06 -10.87
N GLU A 239 1.71 14.20 -9.68
CA GLU A 239 3.14 14.00 -9.45
C GLU A 239 3.54 12.53 -9.69
N ILE A 240 2.79 11.58 -9.14
CA ILE A 240 3.09 10.15 -9.29
C ILE A 240 2.88 9.68 -10.72
N GLN A 241 1.82 10.13 -11.42
CA GLN A 241 1.64 9.84 -12.84
C GLN A 241 2.80 10.41 -13.68
N GLY A 242 3.32 11.57 -13.32
CA GLY A 242 4.51 12.15 -13.96
C GLY A 242 5.78 11.31 -13.75
N TRP A 243 5.91 10.58 -12.67
CA TRP A 243 7.03 9.66 -12.44
C TRP A 243 6.95 8.38 -13.28
N MET A 244 5.75 8.01 -13.72
CA MET A 244 5.50 6.83 -14.56
C MET A 244 5.61 7.13 -16.07
N ALA A 245 5.47 8.41 -16.48
CA ALA A 245 5.40 8.87 -17.87
C ALA A 245 6.68 8.69 -18.72
#